data_a902ce240da41df74b5d36f44bb46acf
#
_entry.id   a902ce240da41df74b5d36f44bb46acf
#
_cell.length_a   1.000
_cell.length_b   1.000
_cell.length_c   1.000
_cell.angle_alpha   90.00
_cell.angle_beta   90.00
_cell.angle_gamma   90.00
#
_symmetry.space_group_name_H-M   'P 1'
#
loop_
_entity.id
_entity.type
_entity.pdbx_description
1 polymer ?
#
loop_
_entity_poly.entity_id
_entity_poly.type
_entity_poly.pdbx_seq_one_letter_code
_entity_poly.pdbx_strand_id
1 'polypeptide(L)'
;MGNTRGPYYKQYINYKFEELPIVNKSIIKAGGNNFIAQSWLGKPLHRETTSGSTGTPFAVLQDPGKRLQAQADLLVCSDLAGFHLGTRLYYIRVWNHLNRKSKLKTLLTNMVMQSSDNLSDESLEDFLKN
;
A
#
# COMPACT_ATOMS: atom_id res chain seq x y z
N MET A 1 14.08 25.19 2.83
CA MET A 1 13.50 23.87 3.15
C MET A 1 11.97 24.00 3.09
N GLY A 2 11.32 23.32 2.16
CA GLY A 2 9.87 23.39 2.01
C GLY A 2 9.16 22.82 3.24
N ASN A 3 8.04 23.44 3.61
CA ASN A 3 7.23 23.03 4.76
C ASN A 3 6.61 21.64 4.50
N THR A 4 7.27 20.61 5.00
CA THR A 4 6.90 19.20 4.80
C THR A 4 5.77 18.72 5.72
N ARG A 5 5.32 19.55 6.66
CA ARG A 5 4.28 19.18 7.63
C ARG A 5 2.91 19.63 7.19
N GLY A 6 1.90 18.78 7.38
CA GLY A 6 0.50 19.16 7.19
C GLY A 6 0.05 20.21 8.22
N PRO A 7 -0.98 21.02 7.92
CA PRO A 7 -1.49 22.06 8.82
C PRO A 7 -1.85 21.53 10.21
N TYR A 8 -2.40 20.32 10.30
CA TYR A 8 -2.75 19.67 11.58
C TYR A 8 -1.56 19.57 12.53
N TYR A 9 -0.37 19.23 12.05
CA TYR A 9 0.80 19.03 12.91
C TYR A 9 1.55 20.33 13.26
N LYS A 10 1.28 21.43 12.57
CA LYS A 10 1.92 22.72 12.85
C LYS A 10 1.59 23.27 14.24
N GLN A 11 0.37 23.07 14.71
CA GLN A 11 -0.07 23.52 16.02
C GLN A 11 0.66 22.85 17.19
N TYR A 12 1.27 21.70 16.95
CA TYR A 12 1.97 20.88 17.96
C TYR A 12 3.50 20.97 17.88
N ILE A 13 4.06 21.93 17.12
CA ILE A 13 5.50 21.98 16.84
C ILE A 13 6.37 22.14 18.10
N ASN A 14 5.84 22.78 19.13
CA ASN A 14 6.51 23.07 20.40
C ASN A 14 6.08 22.14 21.55
N TYR A 15 5.22 21.15 21.25
CA TYR A 15 4.74 20.20 22.25
C TYR A 15 5.78 19.09 22.46
N LYS A 16 5.91 18.60 23.70
CA LYS A 16 6.64 17.37 23.99
C LYS A 16 5.86 16.18 23.47
N PHE A 17 6.55 15.05 23.25
CA PHE A 17 5.93 13.85 22.71
C PHE A 17 4.73 13.37 23.56
N GLU A 18 4.86 13.44 24.87
CA GLU A 18 3.85 13.04 25.86
C GLU A 18 2.59 13.94 25.85
N GLU A 19 2.73 15.16 25.32
CA GLU A 19 1.64 16.15 25.22
C GLU A 19 0.90 16.06 23.88
N LEU A 20 1.39 15.24 22.95
CA LEU A 20 0.76 15.10 21.64
C LEU A 20 -0.58 14.36 21.76
N PRO A 21 -1.63 14.82 21.07
CA PRO A 21 -2.92 14.14 21.07
C PRO A 21 -2.83 12.81 20.34
N ILE A 22 -3.57 11.81 20.83
CA ILE A 22 -3.74 10.55 20.13
C ILE A 22 -4.58 10.80 18.88
N VAL A 23 -4.01 10.53 17.72
CA VAL A 23 -4.69 10.67 16.42
C VAL A 23 -5.25 9.31 15.98
N ASN A 24 -6.56 9.24 15.87
CA ASN A 24 -7.26 8.05 15.39
C ASN A 24 -7.78 8.22 13.95
N LYS A 25 -8.31 7.13 13.37
CA LYS A 25 -8.82 7.13 11.98
C LYS A 25 -9.94 8.17 11.75
N SER A 26 -10.80 8.42 12.75
CA SER A 26 -11.89 9.38 12.64
C SER A 26 -11.37 10.81 12.54
N ILE A 27 -10.38 11.16 13.34
CA ILE A 27 -9.71 12.48 13.31
C ILE A 27 -9.05 12.70 11.94
N ILE A 28 -8.34 11.70 11.41
CA ILE A 28 -7.71 11.81 10.09
C ILE A 28 -8.77 11.99 8.99
N LYS A 29 -9.86 11.22 9.03
CA LYS A 29 -10.97 11.36 8.08
C LYS A 29 -11.60 12.76 8.13
N ALA A 30 -11.92 13.26 9.32
CA ALA A 30 -12.52 14.57 9.50
C ALA A 30 -11.58 15.71 9.09
N GLY A 31 -10.29 15.56 9.35
CA GLY A 31 -9.29 16.57 9.05
C GLY A 31 -8.90 16.68 7.57
N GLY A 32 -9.13 15.62 6.77
CA GLY A 32 -8.91 15.64 5.32
C GLY A 32 -7.57 16.26 4.90
N ASN A 33 -7.62 17.36 4.14
CA ASN A 33 -6.43 18.05 3.63
C ASN A 33 -5.51 18.61 4.72
N ASN A 34 -5.98 18.79 5.97
CA ASN A 34 -5.13 19.24 7.06
C ASN A 34 -4.03 18.23 7.43
N PHE A 35 -4.18 16.97 7.03
CA PHE A 35 -3.17 15.93 7.20
C PHE A 35 -2.21 15.81 6.01
N ILE A 36 -2.46 16.53 4.92
CA ILE A 36 -1.58 16.55 3.75
C ILE A 36 -0.50 17.61 3.97
N ALA A 37 0.75 17.23 3.72
CA ALA A 37 1.85 18.19 3.75
C ALA A 37 1.61 19.32 2.73
N GLN A 38 1.87 20.56 3.13
CA GLN A 38 1.55 21.73 2.31
C GLN A 38 2.24 21.71 0.93
N SER A 39 3.43 21.12 0.86
CA SER A 39 4.17 20.89 -0.38
C SER A 39 3.50 19.92 -1.36
N TRP A 40 2.50 19.16 -0.90
CA TRP A 40 1.78 18.15 -1.70
C TRP A 40 0.32 18.52 -1.95
N LEU A 41 -0.17 19.64 -1.42
CA LEU A 41 -1.51 20.11 -1.72
C LEU A 41 -1.65 20.41 -3.23
N GLY A 42 -2.72 19.89 -3.85
CA GLY A 42 -2.99 20.05 -5.27
C GLY A 42 -2.13 19.19 -6.20
N LYS A 43 -1.21 18.37 -5.68
CA LYS A 43 -0.41 17.44 -6.47
C LYS A 43 -1.04 16.04 -6.48
N PRO A 44 -0.77 15.22 -7.51
CA PRO A 44 -1.26 13.85 -7.57
C PRO A 44 -0.66 13.01 -6.42
N LEU A 45 -1.54 12.44 -5.62
CA LEU A 45 -1.21 11.52 -4.52
C LEU A 45 -1.85 10.16 -4.78
N HIS A 46 -1.14 9.11 -4.44
CA HIS A 46 -1.69 7.76 -4.49
C HIS A 46 -2.54 7.48 -3.26
N ARG A 47 -3.74 6.95 -3.48
CA ARG A 47 -4.67 6.59 -2.40
C ARG A 47 -4.55 5.10 -2.09
N GLU A 48 -4.09 4.79 -0.88
CA GLU A 48 -4.12 3.43 -0.33
C GLU A 48 -5.31 3.27 0.61
N THR A 49 -6.01 2.14 0.50
CA THR A 49 -7.20 1.85 1.30
C THR A 49 -7.07 0.54 2.03
N THR A 50 -7.57 0.49 3.26
CA THR A 50 -7.76 -0.77 3.98
C THR A 50 -9.03 -1.49 3.48
N SER A 51 -9.09 -2.81 3.63
CA SER A 51 -10.25 -3.63 3.23
C SER A 51 -11.55 -3.28 3.96
N GLY A 52 -11.47 -2.56 5.10
CA GLY A 52 -12.65 -2.13 5.83
C GLY A 52 -13.43 -3.27 6.49
N SER A 53 -12.75 -4.29 7.00
CA SER A 53 -13.35 -5.41 7.74
C SER A 53 -14.30 -5.00 8.86
N THR A 54 -14.19 -3.76 9.35
CA THR A 54 -15.05 -3.15 10.38
C THR A 54 -16.08 -2.17 9.80
N GLY A 55 -16.39 -2.24 8.50
CA GLY A 55 -17.44 -1.47 7.83
C GLY A 55 -16.93 -0.37 6.90
N THR A 56 -16.26 0.68 7.38
CA THR A 56 -15.85 1.78 6.51
C THR A 56 -14.37 1.73 6.16
N PRO A 57 -13.99 1.61 4.86
CA PRO A 57 -12.60 1.64 4.45
C PRO A 57 -11.89 2.92 4.91
N PHE A 58 -10.69 2.76 5.42
CA PHE A 58 -9.83 3.88 5.76
C PHE A 58 -8.83 4.12 4.63
N ALA A 59 -8.69 5.37 4.19
CA ALA A 59 -7.78 5.73 3.11
C ALA A 59 -6.67 6.66 3.63
N VAL A 60 -5.45 6.42 3.17
CA VAL A 60 -4.30 7.31 3.34
C VAL A 60 -3.77 7.74 1.98
N LEU A 61 -3.22 8.94 1.92
CA LEU A 61 -2.60 9.47 0.71
C LEU A 61 -1.09 9.34 0.83
N GLN A 62 -0.47 8.84 -0.21
CA GLN A 62 0.97 8.64 -0.31
C GLN A 62 1.54 9.43 -1.48
N ASP A 63 2.65 10.11 -1.26
CA ASP A 63 3.41 10.70 -2.34
C ASP A 63 4.14 9.62 -3.18
N PRO A 64 4.54 9.95 -4.43
CA PRO A 64 5.23 9.00 -5.30
C PRO A 64 6.55 8.47 -4.72
N GLY A 65 7.28 9.30 -3.96
CA GLY A 65 8.53 8.90 -3.31
C GLY A 65 8.32 7.83 -2.24
N LYS A 66 7.30 8.00 -1.39
CA LYS A 66 6.92 6.98 -0.39
C LYS A 66 6.56 5.65 -1.04
N ARG A 67 5.85 5.71 -2.15
CA ARG A 67 5.44 4.52 -2.88
C ARG A 67 6.64 3.79 -3.52
N LEU A 68 7.56 4.55 -4.10
CA LEU A 68 8.80 4.01 -4.67
C LEU A 68 9.67 3.36 -3.57
N GLN A 69 9.81 4.05 -2.42
CA GLN A 69 10.53 3.52 -1.27
C GLN A 69 9.94 2.19 -0.79
N ALA A 70 8.63 2.10 -0.63
CA ALA A 70 7.98 0.85 -0.20
C ALA A 70 8.21 -0.32 -1.20
N GLN A 71 8.32 -0.02 -2.49
CA GLN A 71 8.66 -1.04 -3.49
C GLN A 71 10.13 -1.46 -3.38
N ALA A 72 11.04 -0.53 -3.15
CA ALA A 72 12.46 -0.83 -2.93
C ALA A 72 12.67 -1.67 -1.66
N ASP A 73 12.01 -1.29 -0.56
CA ASP A 73 12.05 -2.04 0.70
C ASP A 73 11.55 -3.49 0.50
N LEU A 74 10.46 -3.65 -0.25
CA LEU A 74 9.94 -4.99 -0.57
C LEU A 74 10.95 -5.83 -1.35
N LEU A 75 11.62 -5.25 -2.35
CA LEU A 75 12.64 -5.95 -3.13
C LEU A 75 13.83 -6.37 -2.27
N VAL A 76 14.32 -5.48 -1.42
CA VAL A 76 15.43 -5.79 -0.50
C VAL A 76 15.04 -6.90 0.49
N CYS A 77 13.87 -6.80 1.12
CA CYS A 77 13.38 -7.82 2.05
C CYS A 77 13.18 -9.18 1.35
N SER A 78 12.69 -9.17 0.11
CA SER A 78 12.51 -10.39 -0.68
C SER A 78 13.87 -11.03 -1.01
N ASP A 79 14.84 -10.23 -1.40
CA ASP A 79 16.20 -10.69 -1.72
C ASP A 79 16.89 -11.33 -0.50
N LEU A 80 16.78 -10.70 0.67
CA LEU A 80 17.27 -11.24 1.94
C LEU A 80 16.57 -12.55 2.33
N ALA A 81 15.33 -12.75 1.93
CA ALA A 81 14.59 -14.00 2.11
C ALA A 81 14.90 -15.07 1.03
N GLY A 82 15.84 -14.80 0.14
CA GLY A 82 16.21 -15.71 -0.96
C GLY A 82 15.30 -15.63 -2.19
N PHE A 83 14.39 -14.67 -2.22
CA PHE A 83 13.49 -14.43 -3.34
C PHE A 83 14.06 -13.30 -4.23
N HIS A 84 14.91 -13.66 -5.18
CA HIS A 84 15.60 -12.72 -6.06
C HIS A 84 14.73 -12.20 -7.19
N LEU A 85 15.08 -11.05 -7.73
CA LEU A 85 14.41 -10.47 -8.89
C LEU A 85 14.44 -11.45 -10.07
N GLY A 86 13.26 -11.72 -10.65
CA GLY A 86 13.10 -12.69 -11.74
C GLY A 86 12.73 -14.10 -11.28
N THR A 87 12.80 -14.40 -9.98
CA THR A 87 12.26 -15.65 -9.42
C THR A 87 10.76 -15.75 -9.71
N ARG A 88 10.29 -16.95 -10.02
CA ARG A 88 8.86 -17.18 -10.28
C ARG A 88 8.05 -16.97 -9.02
N LEU A 89 7.10 -16.04 -9.06
CA LEU A 89 6.22 -15.71 -7.95
C LEU A 89 4.87 -16.39 -8.10
N TYR A 90 4.57 -17.35 -7.25
CA TYR A 90 3.24 -17.93 -7.10
C TYR A 90 2.46 -17.09 -6.08
N TYR A 91 1.44 -16.37 -6.56
CA TYR A 91 0.73 -15.38 -5.74
C TYR A 91 -0.73 -15.70 -5.57
N ILE A 92 -1.08 -16.17 -4.38
CA ILE A 92 -2.47 -16.50 -3.98
C ILE A 92 -3.09 -15.27 -3.31
N ARG A 93 -4.21 -14.80 -3.80
CA ARG A 93 -4.91 -13.64 -3.28
C ARG A 93 -6.37 -13.61 -3.73
N VAL A 94 -7.24 -12.88 -3.02
CA VAL A 94 -8.54 -12.45 -3.58
C VAL A 94 -8.30 -11.48 -4.73
N TRP A 95 -8.54 -11.92 -5.96
CA TRP A 95 -8.38 -11.12 -7.17
C TRP A 95 -9.72 -10.53 -7.60
N ASN A 96 -9.79 -9.22 -7.70
CA ASN A 96 -10.92 -8.50 -8.28
C ASN A 96 -10.45 -7.67 -9.48
N HIS A 97 -11.39 -7.03 -10.19
CA HIS A 97 -11.10 -6.22 -11.37
C HIS A 97 -10.15 -5.03 -11.09
N LEU A 98 -10.06 -4.55 -9.82
CA LEU A 98 -9.20 -3.42 -9.44
C LEU A 98 -7.75 -3.82 -9.18
N ASN A 99 -7.52 -5.06 -8.71
CA ASN A 99 -6.19 -5.50 -8.27
C ASN A 99 -5.58 -6.58 -9.18
N ARG A 100 -6.36 -7.17 -10.09
CA ARG A 100 -5.87 -8.18 -11.03
C ARG A 100 -4.85 -7.58 -11.99
N LYS A 101 -3.74 -8.27 -12.15
CA LYS A 101 -2.68 -7.86 -13.08
C LYS A 101 -3.02 -8.26 -14.50
N SER A 102 -2.60 -7.46 -15.49
CA SER A 102 -2.71 -7.83 -16.89
C SER A 102 -1.77 -9.00 -17.24
N LYS A 103 -2.07 -9.75 -18.31
CA LYS A 103 -1.24 -10.86 -18.79
C LYS A 103 0.20 -10.41 -19.08
N LEU A 104 0.38 -9.25 -19.70
CA LEU A 104 1.71 -8.70 -19.97
C LEU A 104 2.47 -8.42 -18.68
N LYS A 105 1.81 -7.86 -17.66
CA LYS A 105 2.44 -7.57 -16.38
C LYS A 105 2.83 -8.84 -15.62
N THR A 106 1.99 -9.88 -15.65
CA THR A 106 2.32 -11.17 -15.03
C THR A 106 3.49 -11.87 -15.71
N LEU A 107 3.56 -11.78 -17.04
CA LEU A 107 4.69 -12.29 -17.81
C LEU A 107 5.99 -11.54 -17.44
N LEU A 108 5.98 -10.21 -17.46
CA LEU A 108 7.15 -9.38 -17.15
C LEU A 108 7.64 -9.54 -15.71
N THR A 109 6.75 -9.84 -14.77
CA THR A 109 7.09 -10.04 -13.35
C THR A 109 7.26 -11.51 -12.98
N ASN A 110 7.24 -12.41 -13.95
CA ASN A 110 7.30 -13.87 -13.76
C ASN A 110 6.32 -14.36 -12.67
N MET A 111 5.06 -13.87 -12.74
CA MET A 111 4.04 -14.10 -11.71
C MET A 111 2.94 -15.03 -12.20
N VAL A 112 2.63 -16.04 -11.41
CA VAL A 112 1.44 -16.89 -11.57
C VAL A 112 0.43 -16.50 -10.50
N MET A 113 -0.81 -16.17 -10.93
CA MET A 113 -1.86 -15.69 -10.01
C MET A 113 -2.90 -16.79 -9.77
N GLN A 114 -3.18 -17.08 -8.50
CA GLN A 114 -4.28 -17.95 -8.08
C GLN A 114 -5.27 -17.18 -7.21
N SER A 115 -6.58 -17.35 -7.46
CA SER A 115 -7.59 -16.76 -6.58
C SER A 115 -7.79 -17.62 -5.34
N SER A 116 -7.81 -16.98 -4.18
CA SER A 116 -8.16 -17.64 -2.92
C SER A 116 -9.65 -18.04 -2.84
N ASP A 117 -10.48 -17.54 -3.75
CA ASP A 117 -11.90 -17.91 -3.83
C ASP A 117 -12.10 -19.28 -4.54
N ASN A 118 -11.08 -19.79 -5.18
CA ASN A 118 -11.09 -21.08 -5.88
C ASN A 118 -9.79 -21.85 -5.57
N LEU A 119 -9.80 -22.60 -4.48
CA LEU A 119 -8.68 -23.42 -4.01
C LEU A 119 -9.05 -24.92 -4.05
N SER A 120 -9.70 -25.38 -5.16
CA SER A 120 -9.89 -26.81 -5.38
C SER A 120 -8.54 -27.48 -5.68
N ASP A 121 -8.41 -28.77 -5.38
CA ASP A 121 -7.18 -29.55 -5.62
C ASP A 121 -6.76 -29.45 -7.09
N GLU A 122 -7.71 -29.56 -8.02
CA GLU A 122 -7.48 -29.43 -9.46
C GLU A 122 -6.92 -28.05 -9.82
N SER A 123 -7.48 -26.96 -9.26
CA SER A 123 -7.01 -25.60 -9.53
C SER A 123 -5.64 -25.31 -8.94
N LEU A 124 -5.31 -25.95 -7.82
CA LEU A 124 -3.98 -25.85 -7.21
C LEU A 124 -2.93 -26.65 -7.98
N GLU A 125 -3.29 -27.83 -8.46
CA GLU A 125 -2.40 -28.61 -9.34
C GLU A 125 -2.06 -27.85 -10.63
N ASP A 126 -3.05 -27.27 -11.28
CA ASP A 126 -2.84 -26.46 -12.49
C ASP A 126 -1.99 -25.20 -12.21
N PHE A 127 -2.22 -24.59 -11.05
CA PHE A 127 -1.41 -23.44 -10.60
C PHE A 127 0.06 -23.80 -10.39
N LEU A 128 0.35 -24.98 -9.86
CA LEU A 128 1.73 -25.44 -9.61
C LEU A 128 2.44 -25.97 -10.86
N LYS A 129 1.68 -26.40 -11.89
CA LYS A 129 2.23 -26.86 -13.17
C LYS A 129 2.65 -25.69 -14.11
N ASN A 130 2.14 -24.49 -13.86
CA ASN A 130 2.48 -23.29 -14.62
C ASN A 130 3.77 -22.64 -14.13
#